data_8fa105dfdecfe4e48550e00eb80ab779
#
_entry.id   8fa105dfdecfe4e48550e00eb80ab779
#
_cell.length_a   1.000
_cell.length_b   1.000
_cell.length_c   1.000
_cell.angle_alpha   90.00
_cell.angle_beta   90.00
_cell.angle_gamma   90.00
#
_symmetry.space_group_name_H-M   'P 1'
#
loop_
_entity.id
_entity.type
_entity.pdbx_description
1 polymer ?
#
loop_
_entity_poly.entity_id
_entity_poly.type
_entity_poly.pdbx_seq_one_letter_code
_entity_poly.pdbx_strand_id
1 'polypeptide(L)'
;MCNPAALAVVGGLQAGVQYAGARKQAKQQAAFQAQSIAAAQKKQGFQITAATLEQQQRELAIAQEKGKVTKQAREQLASATVSAGEAGVSGLSVQALMDDYVRQQAGQQVALTTQQKLYGLQHGLGLKQIGLASEQELLGLSQPIEKPSILGAVLQGTSQAMSGYSTGLSIKSRMSTP
;
A
#
# COMPACT_ATOMS: atom_id res chain seq x y z
N MET A 1 34.07 44.23 33.34
CA MET A 1 32.88 44.00 34.18
C MET A 1 31.79 43.38 33.33
N CYS A 2 31.57 42.06 33.35
CA CYS A 2 30.50 41.42 32.61
C CYS A 2 29.17 41.65 33.34
N ASN A 3 28.23 42.33 32.70
CA ASN A 3 26.95 42.69 33.26
C ASN A 3 26.04 41.40 33.21
N PRO A 4 25.59 40.82 34.36
CA PRO A 4 24.78 39.62 34.38
C PRO A 4 23.46 39.77 33.63
N ALA A 5 22.95 40.98 33.45
CA ALA A 5 21.75 41.25 32.66
C ALA A 5 21.96 40.97 31.14
N ALA A 6 23.18 41.14 30.63
CA ALA A 6 23.48 40.87 29.23
C ALA A 6 23.41 39.35 28.93
N LEU A 7 23.78 38.52 29.88
CA LEU A 7 23.74 37.06 29.73
C LEU A 7 22.29 36.52 29.74
N ALA A 8 21.39 37.13 30.51
CA ALA A 8 19.98 36.75 30.53
C ALA A 8 19.26 37.08 29.18
N VAL A 9 19.63 38.21 28.57
CA VAL A 9 19.10 38.61 27.25
C VAL A 9 19.55 37.67 26.15
N VAL A 10 20.81 37.22 26.17
CA VAL A 10 21.35 36.27 25.19
C VAL A 10 20.66 34.90 25.33
N GLY A 11 20.41 34.43 26.56
CA GLY A 11 19.68 33.19 26.79
C GLY A 11 18.24 33.21 26.26
N GLY A 12 17.54 34.34 26.41
CA GLY A 12 16.19 34.52 25.90
C GLY A 12 16.11 34.53 24.35
N LEU A 13 17.06 35.19 23.71
CA LEU A 13 17.16 35.22 22.24
C LEU A 13 17.48 33.82 21.67
N GLN A 14 18.33 33.08 22.34
CA GLN A 14 18.72 31.73 21.92
C GLN A 14 17.55 30.73 22.02
N ALA A 15 16.73 30.83 23.08
CA ALA A 15 15.50 30.04 23.22
C ALA A 15 14.48 30.38 22.12
N GLY A 16 14.34 31.64 21.74
CA GLY A 16 13.47 32.09 20.65
C GLY A 16 13.89 31.54 19.28
N VAL A 17 15.20 31.54 19.00
CA VAL A 17 15.75 30.99 17.74
C VAL A 17 15.58 29.47 17.69
N GLN A 18 15.81 28.77 18.79
CA GLN A 18 15.60 27.30 18.88
C GLN A 18 14.13 26.93 18.69
N TYR A 19 13.20 27.66 19.31
CA TYR A 19 11.76 27.45 19.13
C TYR A 19 11.32 27.70 17.69
N ALA A 20 11.77 28.78 17.05
CA ALA A 20 11.49 29.08 15.66
C ALA A 20 12.05 27.99 14.72
N GLY A 21 13.26 27.51 14.99
CA GLY A 21 13.89 26.40 14.27
C GLY A 21 13.10 25.10 14.40
N ALA A 22 12.74 24.71 15.63
CA ALA A 22 11.96 23.51 15.91
C ALA A 22 10.57 23.57 15.26
N ARG A 23 9.91 24.73 15.27
CA ARG A 23 8.62 24.95 14.59
C ARG A 23 8.74 24.82 13.06
N LYS A 24 9.83 25.30 12.48
CA LYS A 24 10.11 25.18 11.04
C LYS A 24 10.35 23.73 10.65
N GLN A 25 11.11 23.01 11.46
CA GLN A 25 11.39 21.59 11.30
C GLN A 25 10.11 20.74 11.42
N ALA A 26 9.26 21.00 12.42
CA ALA A 26 7.97 20.32 12.56
C ALA A 26 7.05 20.55 11.35
N LYS A 27 7.03 21.77 10.78
CA LYS A 27 6.28 22.05 9.54
C LYS A 27 6.84 21.29 8.34
N GLN A 28 8.14 21.22 8.20
CA GLN A 28 8.78 20.46 7.11
C GLN A 28 8.50 18.97 7.23
N GLN A 29 8.57 18.42 8.44
CA GLN A 29 8.22 17.02 8.70
C GLN A 29 6.74 16.75 8.37
N ALA A 30 5.83 17.65 8.75
CA ALA A 30 4.41 17.51 8.42
C ALA A 30 4.16 17.56 6.91
N ALA A 31 4.84 18.43 6.17
CA ALA A 31 4.73 18.49 4.72
C ALA A 31 5.28 17.22 4.05
N PHE A 32 6.43 16.73 4.51
CA PHE A 32 7.01 15.49 4.01
C PHE A 32 6.10 14.28 4.31
N GLN A 33 5.53 14.21 5.52
CA GLN A 33 4.59 13.18 5.91
C GLN A 33 3.33 13.20 5.04
N ALA A 34 2.77 14.38 4.76
CA ALA A 34 1.63 14.51 3.87
C ALA A 34 1.95 14.05 2.43
N GLN A 35 3.13 14.37 1.92
CA GLN A 35 3.57 13.90 0.59
C GLN A 35 3.78 12.39 0.55
N SER A 36 4.38 11.80 1.59
CA SER A 36 4.61 10.34 1.64
C SER A 36 3.29 9.57 1.78
N ILE A 37 2.32 10.06 2.55
CA ILE A 37 0.97 9.50 2.61
C ILE A 37 0.28 9.56 1.23
N ALA A 38 0.34 10.70 0.55
CA ALA A 38 -0.24 10.84 -0.79
C ALA A 38 0.44 9.92 -1.82
N ALA A 39 1.75 9.72 -1.72
CA ALA A 39 2.49 8.79 -2.57
C ALA A 39 2.11 7.33 -2.29
N ALA A 40 1.97 6.94 -1.02
CA ALA A 40 1.52 5.61 -0.60
C ALA A 40 0.10 5.30 -1.13
N GLN A 41 -0.84 6.24 -1.03
CA GLN A 41 -2.19 6.09 -1.58
C GLN A 41 -2.19 5.93 -3.11
N LYS A 42 -1.38 6.71 -3.83
CA LYS A 42 -1.23 6.56 -5.28
C LYS A 42 -0.65 5.18 -5.65
N LYS A 43 0.38 4.75 -4.94
CA LYS A 43 0.99 3.41 -5.12
C LYS A 43 -0.05 2.31 -4.92
N GLN A 44 -0.87 2.39 -3.87
CA GLN A 44 -1.97 1.46 -3.64
C GLN A 44 -2.97 1.45 -4.79
N GLY A 45 -3.39 2.62 -5.29
CA GLY A 45 -4.27 2.75 -6.44
C GLY A 45 -3.71 2.06 -7.68
N PHE A 46 -2.42 2.23 -7.97
CA PHE A 46 -1.77 1.55 -9.09
C PHE A 46 -1.72 0.03 -8.91
N GLN A 47 -1.45 -0.46 -7.69
CA GLN A 47 -1.42 -1.90 -7.41
C GLN A 47 -2.81 -2.53 -7.60
N ILE A 48 -3.87 -1.88 -7.11
CA ILE A 48 -5.25 -2.33 -7.30
C ILE A 48 -5.60 -2.35 -8.78
N THR A 49 -5.26 -1.30 -9.53
CA THR A 49 -5.53 -1.22 -10.97
C THR A 49 -4.80 -2.31 -11.73
N ALA A 50 -3.52 -2.55 -11.43
CA ALA A 50 -2.72 -3.61 -12.05
C ALA A 50 -3.31 -5.00 -11.77
N ALA A 51 -3.67 -5.29 -10.51
CA ALA A 51 -4.30 -6.55 -10.13
C ALA A 51 -5.65 -6.76 -10.82
N THR A 52 -6.45 -5.71 -10.95
CA THR A 52 -7.75 -5.77 -11.66
C THR A 52 -7.56 -6.02 -13.16
N LEU A 53 -6.58 -5.35 -13.78
CA LEU A 53 -6.26 -5.56 -15.20
C LEU A 53 -5.79 -7.00 -15.45
N GLU A 54 -4.94 -7.53 -14.59
CA GLU A 54 -4.48 -8.92 -14.69
C GLU A 54 -5.64 -9.89 -14.59
N GLN A 55 -6.60 -9.66 -13.67
CA GLN A 55 -7.81 -10.48 -13.58
C GLN A 55 -8.63 -10.41 -14.85
N GLN A 56 -8.86 -9.22 -15.41
CA GLN A 56 -9.60 -9.07 -16.67
C GLN A 56 -8.94 -9.83 -17.82
N GLN A 57 -7.61 -9.79 -17.91
CA GLN A 57 -6.87 -10.56 -18.93
C GLN A 57 -7.07 -12.07 -18.75
N ARG A 58 -7.03 -12.58 -17.52
CA ARG A 58 -7.29 -13.99 -17.22
C ARG A 58 -8.73 -14.39 -17.54
N GLU A 59 -9.70 -13.55 -17.22
CA GLU A 59 -11.11 -13.79 -17.55
C GLU A 59 -11.34 -13.85 -19.06
N LEU A 60 -10.73 -12.94 -19.84
CA LEU A 60 -10.76 -12.95 -21.29
C LEU A 60 -10.12 -14.22 -21.86
N ALA A 61 -8.99 -14.66 -21.33
CA ALA A 61 -8.34 -15.89 -21.75
C ALA A 61 -9.24 -17.13 -21.50
N ILE A 62 -9.89 -17.19 -20.34
CA ILE A 62 -10.84 -18.27 -20.03
C ILE A 62 -12.07 -18.22 -20.95
N ALA A 63 -12.59 -17.02 -21.23
CA ALA A 63 -13.72 -16.84 -22.14
C ALA A 63 -13.38 -17.32 -23.56
N GLN A 64 -12.17 -16.99 -24.05
CA GLN A 64 -11.68 -17.48 -25.34
C GLN A 64 -11.52 -19.02 -25.36
N GLU A 65 -10.99 -19.60 -24.26
CA GLU A 65 -10.83 -21.03 -24.15
C GLU A 65 -12.20 -21.76 -24.12
N LYS A 66 -13.17 -21.23 -23.37
CA LYS A 66 -14.57 -21.72 -23.41
C LYS A 66 -15.15 -21.67 -24.84
N GLY A 67 -14.87 -20.59 -25.58
CA GLY A 67 -15.28 -20.45 -26.96
C GLY A 67 -14.65 -21.52 -27.87
N LYS A 68 -13.34 -21.80 -27.71
CA LYS A 68 -12.64 -22.85 -28.46
C LYS A 68 -13.21 -24.24 -28.16
N VAL A 69 -13.39 -24.57 -26.88
CA VAL A 69 -14.00 -25.84 -26.45
C VAL A 69 -15.38 -26.02 -27.05
N THR A 70 -16.21 -24.97 -27.04
CA THR A 70 -17.54 -25.02 -27.63
C THR A 70 -17.49 -25.22 -29.15
N LYS A 71 -16.56 -24.55 -29.84
CA LYS A 71 -16.37 -24.68 -31.30
C LYS A 71 -15.91 -26.10 -31.65
N GLN A 72 -14.89 -26.61 -30.97
CA GLN A 72 -14.36 -27.97 -31.19
C GLN A 72 -15.43 -29.04 -30.96
N ALA A 73 -16.23 -28.92 -29.89
CA ALA A 73 -17.31 -29.85 -29.61
C ALA A 73 -18.37 -29.84 -30.72
N ARG A 74 -18.72 -28.66 -31.25
CA ARG A 74 -19.67 -28.57 -32.40
C ARG A 74 -19.09 -29.19 -33.67
N GLU A 75 -17.81 -28.98 -33.97
CA GLU A 75 -17.11 -29.58 -35.09
C GLU A 75 -17.06 -31.10 -34.98
N GLN A 76 -16.75 -31.63 -33.78
CA GLN A 76 -16.75 -33.09 -33.53
C GLN A 76 -18.16 -33.70 -33.66
N LEU A 77 -19.17 -33.05 -33.09
CA LEU A 77 -20.56 -33.51 -33.23
C LEU A 77 -21.02 -33.49 -34.70
N ALA A 78 -20.69 -32.42 -35.44
CA ALA A 78 -21.05 -32.32 -36.86
C ALA A 78 -20.33 -33.42 -37.68
N SER A 79 -19.04 -33.63 -37.47
CA SER A 79 -18.28 -34.70 -38.12
C SER A 79 -18.83 -36.09 -37.81
N ALA A 80 -19.14 -36.33 -36.52
CA ALA A 80 -19.75 -37.61 -36.12
C ALA A 80 -21.10 -37.86 -36.79
N THR A 81 -21.95 -36.79 -36.91
CA THR A 81 -23.23 -36.88 -37.54
C THR A 81 -23.13 -37.16 -39.04
N VAL A 82 -22.21 -36.51 -39.74
CA VAL A 82 -21.97 -36.72 -41.18
C VAL A 82 -21.44 -38.14 -41.42
N SER A 83 -20.42 -38.57 -40.65
CA SER A 83 -19.84 -39.92 -40.79
C SER A 83 -20.85 -41.04 -40.52
N ALA A 84 -21.75 -40.86 -39.53
CA ALA A 84 -22.84 -41.80 -39.27
C ALA A 84 -23.84 -41.85 -40.41
N GLY A 85 -24.17 -40.68 -41.03
CA GLY A 85 -25.03 -40.62 -42.19
C GLY A 85 -24.47 -41.29 -43.43
N GLU A 86 -23.18 -41.07 -43.72
CA GLU A 86 -22.47 -41.70 -44.85
C GLU A 86 -22.31 -43.22 -44.68
N ALA A 87 -22.10 -43.71 -43.45
CA ALA A 87 -22.02 -45.13 -43.14
C ALA A 87 -23.38 -45.85 -43.10
N GLY A 88 -24.50 -45.12 -43.23
CA GLY A 88 -25.81 -45.67 -43.09
C GLY A 88 -26.13 -46.21 -41.70
N VAL A 89 -25.33 -45.83 -40.70
CA VAL A 89 -25.49 -46.28 -39.32
C VAL A 89 -26.39 -45.33 -38.58
N SER A 90 -27.53 -45.78 -38.18
CA SER A 90 -28.49 -45.03 -37.36
C SER A 90 -28.85 -45.87 -36.13
N GLY A 91 -29.01 -45.23 -34.98
CA GLY A 91 -29.48 -45.89 -33.78
C GLY A 91 -28.75 -45.53 -32.49
N LEU A 92 -28.94 -46.34 -31.47
CA LEU A 92 -28.48 -46.14 -30.09
C LEU A 92 -26.96 -45.95 -29.94
N SER A 93 -26.16 -46.60 -30.80
CA SER A 93 -24.67 -46.45 -30.74
C SER A 93 -24.18 -45.10 -31.14
N VAL A 94 -24.79 -44.43 -32.15
CA VAL A 94 -24.44 -43.09 -32.60
C VAL A 94 -24.88 -42.09 -31.53
N GLN A 95 -26.06 -42.29 -30.97
CA GLN A 95 -26.59 -41.43 -29.90
C GLN A 95 -25.71 -41.50 -28.62
N ALA A 96 -25.27 -42.71 -28.24
CA ALA A 96 -24.35 -42.87 -27.11
C ALA A 96 -23.01 -42.16 -27.31
N LEU A 97 -22.47 -42.16 -28.56
CA LEU A 97 -21.25 -41.44 -28.90
C LEU A 97 -21.44 -39.90 -28.80
N MET A 98 -22.56 -39.38 -29.29
CA MET A 98 -22.89 -37.98 -29.19
C MET A 98 -23.09 -37.52 -27.74
N ASP A 99 -23.73 -38.34 -26.92
CA ASP A 99 -23.90 -38.09 -25.49
C ASP A 99 -22.55 -38.06 -24.75
N ASP A 100 -21.59 -38.89 -25.13
CA ASP A 100 -20.25 -38.90 -24.56
C ASP A 100 -19.48 -37.61 -24.91
N TYR A 101 -19.56 -37.11 -26.15
CA TYR A 101 -18.97 -35.80 -26.53
C TYR A 101 -19.60 -34.68 -25.76
N VAL A 102 -20.92 -34.63 -25.57
CA VAL A 102 -21.61 -33.63 -24.78
C VAL A 102 -21.16 -33.64 -23.32
N ARG A 103 -21.03 -34.85 -22.72
CA ARG A 103 -20.51 -35.00 -21.35
C ARG A 103 -19.07 -34.52 -21.22
N GLN A 104 -18.24 -34.82 -22.20
CA GLN A 104 -16.83 -34.41 -22.21
C GLN A 104 -16.72 -32.88 -22.32
N GLN A 105 -17.52 -32.25 -23.20
CA GLN A 105 -17.60 -30.79 -23.30
C GLN A 105 -18.09 -30.16 -21.99
N ALA A 106 -19.14 -30.71 -21.38
CA ALA A 106 -19.66 -30.23 -20.11
C ALA A 106 -18.59 -30.30 -19.00
N GLY A 107 -17.84 -31.41 -18.93
CA GLY A 107 -16.73 -31.57 -18.00
C GLY A 107 -15.66 -30.49 -18.16
N GLN A 108 -15.26 -30.19 -19.39
CA GLN A 108 -14.27 -29.13 -19.69
C GLN A 108 -14.81 -27.75 -19.32
N GLN A 109 -16.08 -27.45 -19.60
CA GLN A 109 -16.68 -26.17 -19.21
C GLN A 109 -16.78 -26.00 -17.70
N VAL A 110 -17.10 -27.07 -16.96
CA VAL A 110 -17.11 -27.08 -15.49
C VAL A 110 -15.71 -26.82 -14.95
N ALA A 111 -14.67 -27.47 -15.51
CA ALA A 111 -13.28 -27.25 -15.12
C ALA A 111 -12.86 -25.78 -15.31
N LEU A 112 -13.14 -25.20 -16.49
CA LEU A 112 -12.84 -23.79 -16.78
C LEU A 112 -13.63 -22.84 -15.86
N THR A 113 -14.86 -23.17 -15.53
CA THR A 113 -15.67 -22.36 -14.59
C THR A 113 -15.13 -22.43 -13.17
N THR A 114 -14.66 -23.60 -12.75
CA THR A 114 -14.01 -23.78 -11.46
C THR A 114 -12.69 -22.98 -11.39
N GLN A 115 -11.90 -23.04 -12.46
CA GLN A 115 -10.67 -22.24 -12.58
C GLN A 115 -10.96 -20.74 -12.52
N GLN A 116 -12.01 -20.28 -13.19
CA GLN A 116 -12.44 -18.88 -13.11
C GLN A 116 -12.80 -18.46 -11.68
N LYS A 117 -13.54 -19.32 -10.95
CA LYS A 117 -13.86 -19.05 -9.53
C LYS A 117 -12.61 -18.97 -8.66
N LEU A 118 -11.65 -19.89 -8.86
CA LEU A 118 -10.39 -19.88 -8.11
C LEU A 118 -9.58 -18.59 -8.37
N TYR A 119 -9.50 -18.14 -9.61
CA TYR A 119 -8.84 -16.86 -9.93
C TYR A 119 -9.55 -15.67 -9.28
N GLY A 120 -10.90 -15.66 -9.25
CA GLY A 120 -11.66 -14.65 -8.54
C GLY A 120 -11.36 -14.61 -7.03
N LEU A 121 -11.25 -15.79 -6.40
CA LEU A 121 -10.87 -15.88 -4.98
C LEU A 121 -9.44 -15.41 -4.74
N GLN A 122 -8.48 -15.82 -5.58
CA GLN A 122 -7.09 -15.37 -5.49
C GLN A 122 -6.98 -13.85 -5.65
N HIS A 123 -7.70 -13.27 -6.60
CA HIS A 123 -7.76 -11.82 -6.78
C HIS A 123 -8.30 -11.13 -5.53
N GLY A 124 -9.43 -11.63 -4.97
CA GLY A 124 -10.00 -11.08 -3.74
C GLY A 124 -9.04 -11.12 -2.55
N LEU A 125 -8.26 -12.21 -2.40
CA LEU A 125 -7.22 -12.31 -1.38
C LEU A 125 -6.07 -11.36 -1.66
N GLY A 126 -5.63 -11.22 -2.92
CA GLY A 126 -4.60 -10.28 -3.34
C GLY A 126 -4.98 -8.82 -3.04
N LEU A 127 -6.21 -8.43 -3.31
CA LEU A 127 -6.72 -7.09 -2.97
C LEU A 127 -6.73 -6.84 -1.46
N LYS A 128 -7.12 -7.83 -0.64
CA LYS A 128 -7.06 -7.72 0.81
C LYS A 128 -5.62 -7.56 1.30
N GLN A 129 -4.68 -8.30 0.73
CA GLN A 129 -3.26 -8.20 1.07
C GLN A 129 -2.70 -6.82 0.72
N ILE A 130 -3.04 -6.26 -0.44
CA ILE A 130 -2.68 -4.89 -0.83
C ILE A 130 -3.26 -3.89 0.17
N GLY A 131 -4.53 -4.06 0.58
CA GLY A 131 -5.17 -3.21 1.58
C GLY A 131 -4.46 -3.23 2.93
N LEU A 132 -4.16 -4.41 3.47
CA LEU A 132 -3.45 -4.57 4.74
C LEU A 132 -2.03 -4.00 4.70
N ALA A 133 -1.28 -4.28 3.61
CA ALA A 133 0.07 -3.72 3.43
C ALA A 133 0.06 -2.19 3.38
N SER A 134 -0.91 -1.62 2.67
CA SER A 134 -1.12 -0.17 2.60
C SER A 134 -1.49 0.43 3.96
N GLU A 135 -2.35 -0.22 4.72
CA GLU A 135 -2.73 0.22 6.07
C GLU A 135 -1.51 0.25 7.00
N GLN A 136 -0.67 -0.78 6.97
CA GLN A 136 0.57 -0.82 7.75
C GLN A 136 1.56 0.28 7.31
N GLU A 137 1.70 0.52 6.00
CA GLU A 137 2.54 1.60 5.46
C GLU A 137 2.02 2.97 5.94
N LEU A 138 0.71 3.20 5.90
CA LEU A 138 0.07 4.44 6.37
C LEU A 138 0.20 4.64 7.87
N LEU A 139 0.06 3.59 8.68
CA LEU A 139 0.27 3.65 10.14
C LEU A 139 1.72 4.00 10.46
N GLY A 140 2.70 3.44 9.74
CA GLY A 140 4.11 3.80 9.88
C GLY A 140 4.41 5.26 9.53
N LEU A 141 3.70 5.82 8.53
CA LEU A 141 3.85 7.21 8.10
C LEU A 141 3.07 8.21 8.98
N SER A 142 2.05 7.77 9.70
CA SER A 142 1.18 8.63 10.53
C SER A 142 1.71 8.84 11.95
N GLN A 143 3.01 8.68 12.20
CA GLN A 143 3.60 8.93 13.51
C GLN A 143 3.35 10.38 13.95
N PRO A 144 2.94 10.59 15.22
CA PRO A 144 2.65 11.93 15.73
C PRO A 144 3.91 12.79 15.70
N ILE A 145 3.84 13.92 15.02
CA ILE A 145 4.92 14.92 15.01
C ILE A 145 4.83 15.70 16.31
N GLU A 146 5.86 15.58 17.14
CA GLU A 146 5.95 16.37 18.38
C GLU A 146 5.98 17.87 18.05
N LYS A 147 4.92 18.57 18.47
CA LYS A 147 4.88 20.02 18.36
C LYS A 147 5.72 20.64 19.47
N PRO A 148 6.72 21.48 19.15
CA PRO A 148 7.50 22.13 20.17
C PRO A 148 6.59 22.95 21.09
N SER A 149 6.62 22.64 22.40
CA SER A 149 5.83 23.37 23.38
C SER A 149 6.58 24.64 23.78
N ILE A 150 5.88 25.77 23.85
CA ILE A 150 6.45 27.05 24.33
C ILE A 150 6.97 26.89 25.76
N LEU A 151 6.25 26.15 26.60
CA LEU A 151 6.64 25.85 27.98
C LEU A 151 7.97 25.08 28.05
N GLY A 152 8.18 24.08 27.18
CA GLY A 152 9.44 23.33 27.10
C GLY A 152 10.61 24.22 26.70
N ALA A 153 10.40 25.08 25.69
CA ALA A 153 11.43 26.00 25.23
C ALA A 153 11.79 27.07 26.29
N VAL A 154 10.82 27.57 27.04
CA VAL A 154 11.03 28.50 28.15
C VAL A 154 11.77 27.83 29.30
N LEU A 155 11.38 26.62 29.71
CA LEU A 155 12.05 25.86 30.77
C LEU A 155 13.49 25.53 30.38
N GLN A 156 13.75 25.17 29.15
CA GLN A 156 15.10 24.87 28.67
C GLN A 156 15.96 26.14 28.56
N GLY A 157 15.36 27.29 28.18
CA GLY A 157 16.03 28.59 28.20
C GLY A 157 16.35 29.09 29.60
N THR A 158 15.46 28.88 30.56
CA THR A 158 15.71 29.27 31.97
C THR A 158 16.77 28.40 32.63
N SER A 159 16.82 27.10 32.34
CA SER A 159 17.90 26.23 32.89
C SER A 159 19.29 26.58 32.35
N GLN A 160 19.39 26.96 31.07
CA GLN A 160 20.62 27.45 30.47
C GLN A 160 21.02 28.84 31.02
N ALA A 161 20.07 29.71 31.25
CA ALA A 161 20.33 31.01 31.89
C ALA A 161 20.81 30.85 33.34
N MET A 162 20.24 29.92 34.10
CA MET A 162 20.68 29.61 35.46
C MET A 162 22.09 28.97 35.49
N SER A 163 22.42 28.08 34.56
CA SER A 163 23.79 27.51 34.46
C SER A 163 24.80 28.54 34.04
N GLY A 164 24.46 29.47 33.14
CA GLY A 164 25.31 30.62 32.78
C GLY A 164 25.55 31.57 33.94
N TYR A 165 24.51 31.81 34.75
CA TYR A 165 24.61 32.67 35.94
C TYR A 165 25.49 32.03 37.03
N SER A 166 25.38 30.75 37.31
CA SER A 166 26.20 30.02 38.25
C SER A 166 27.67 29.95 37.81
N THR A 167 27.94 29.79 36.54
CA THR A 167 29.28 29.80 35.94
C THR A 167 29.91 31.21 36.04
N GLY A 168 29.12 32.26 35.81
CA GLY A 168 29.55 33.64 35.95
C GLY A 168 29.93 34.01 37.39
N LEU A 169 29.17 33.50 38.37
CA LEU A 169 29.51 33.69 39.80
C LEU A 169 30.77 32.95 40.21
N SER A 170 31.00 31.74 39.73
CA SER A 170 32.19 30.95 40.02
C SER A 170 33.46 31.55 39.40
N ILE A 171 33.37 32.19 38.24
CA ILE A 171 34.48 32.93 37.63
C ILE A 171 34.80 34.18 38.45
N LYS A 172 33.78 34.90 38.92
CA LYS A 172 33.93 36.11 39.72
C LYS A 172 34.60 35.78 41.07
N SER A 173 34.23 34.68 41.72
CA SER A 173 34.87 34.25 42.98
C SER A 173 36.35 33.87 42.84
N ARG A 174 36.72 33.30 41.68
CA ARG A 174 38.12 32.93 41.39
C ARG A 174 39.01 34.13 41.06
N MET A 175 38.43 35.23 40.54
CA MET A 175 39.20 36.46 40.25
C MET A 175 39.29 37.42 41.45
N SER A 176 38.60 37.15 42.54
CA SER A 176 38.59 37.99 43.74
C SER A 176 39.49 37.43 44.88
N THR A 177 40.22 36.35 44.64
CA THR A 177 41.20 35.82 45.59
C THR A 177 42.58 36.43 45.25
N PRO A 178 43.21 37.21 46.16
CA PRO A 178 44.53 37.80 45.94
C PRO A 178 45.66 36.76 45.95
#